data_58871586f61c611527023cc0977ef0cb
#
_entry.id   58871586f61c611527023cc0977ef0cb
#
_cell.length_a   1.000
_cell.length_b   1.000
_cell.length_c   1.000
_cell.angle_alpha   90.00
_cell.angle_beta   90.00
_cell.angle_gamma   90.00
#
_symmetry.space_group_name_H-M   'P 1'
#
loop_
_entity.id
_entity.type
_entity.pdbx_description
1 polymer ?
#
loop_
_entity_poly.entity_id
_entity_poly.type
_entity_poly.pdbx_seq_one_letter_code
_entity_poly.pdbx_strand_id
1 'polypeptide(L)'
;MKKMIDLANKYRPTTLDSFVGQSHIISKDKALYKLIKQKDIPHLFFYGKPGTGKTTLAKIIAREINTDYFYFNATSIKIEDLRKVFDKYKGSLIKPLIFIDEVHRLSKTQQEVLLPIMENYDAIIIGASTENPFFTLTSAICSRSLLYEFKAFTKEEYKNLRIFLNEEDDRLS
;
A
#
# COMPACT_ATOMS: atom_id res chain seq x y z
N MET A 1 24.04 13.76 1.15
CA MET A 1 22.61 13.52 1.40
C MET A 1 21.74 13.46 0.15
N LYS A 2 21.82 14.37 -0.79
CA LYS A 2 21.05 14.31 -2.05
C LYS A 2 21.29 13.05 -2.89
N LYS A 3 22.52 12.55 -2.97
CA LYS A 3 22.85 11.34 -3.74
C LYS A 3 22.24 10.04 -3.19
N MET A 4 22.09 9.90 -1.87
CA MET A 4 21.48 8.72 -1.26
C MET A 4 19.95 8.65 -1.47
N ILE A 5 19.29 9.81 -1.49
CA ILE A 5 17.85 9.90 -1.74
C ILE A 5 17.52 9.54 -3.19
N ASP A 6 18.37 9.95 -4.14
CA ASP A 6 18.21 9.63 -5.55
C ASP A 6 18.40 8.14 -5.85
N LEU A 7 19.34 7.47 -5.18
CA LEU A 7 19.56 6.03 -5.32
C LEU A 7 18.35 5.21 -4.82
N ALA A 8 17.81 5.57 -3.64
CA ALA A 8 16.65 4.90 -3.09
C ALA A 8 15.40 5.06 -3.97
N ASN A 9 15.23 6.20 -4.63
CA ASN A 9 14.13 6.43 -5.58
C ASN A 9 14.37 5.75 -6.92
N LYS A 10 15.61 5.71 -7.41
CA LYS A 10 16.00 5.11 -8.69
C LYS A 10 15.82 3.59 -8.70
N TYR A 11 16.10 2.94 -7.57
CA TYR A 11 16.02 1.47 -7.44
C TYR A 11 14.75 0.97 -6.74
N ARG A 12 13.73 1.83 -6.55
CA ARG A 12 12.44 1.37 -6.04
C ARG A 12 11.83 0.33 -6.99
N PRO A 13 11.42 -0.83 -6.46
CA PRO A 13 10.73 -1.80 -7.29
C PRO A 13 9.46 -1.20 -7.89
N THR A 14 9.22 -1.49 -9.15
CA THR A 14 8.07 -0.99 -9.91
C THR A 14 7.08 -2.09 -10.28
N THR A 15 7.48 -3.34 -10.10
CA THR A 15 6.66 -4.52 -10.39
C THR A 15 6.54 -5.40 -9.16
N LEU A 16 5.52 -6.22 -9.14
CA LEU A 16 5.31 -7.19 -8.06
C LEU A 16 6.47 -8.19 -7.96
N ASP A 17 6.97 -8.65 -9.10
CA ASP A 17 8.07 -9.63 -9.16
C ASP A 17 9.44 -9.03 -8.75
N SER A 18 9.61 -7.72 -8.87
CA SER A 18 10.81 -7.01 -8.41
C SER A 18 10.74 -6.54 -6.96
N PHE A 19 9.59 -6.69 -6.30
CA PHE A 19 9.42 -6.33 -4.90
C PHE A 19 10.23 -7.26 -4.00
N VAL A 20 11.06 -6.69 -3.13
CA VAL A 20 11.95 -7.42 -2.23
C VAL A 20 11.41 -7.37 -0.80
N GLY A 21 11.51 -8.48 -0.11
CA GLY A 21 11.03 -8.62 1.26
C GLY A 21 9.57 -9.01 1.35
N GLN A 22 9.09 -9.15 2.58
CA GLN A 22 7.70 -9.50 2.89
C GLN A 22 7.23 -10.80 2.23
N SER A 23 8.13 -11.78 2.07
CA SER A 23 7.83 -13.06 1.42
C SER A 23 6.68 -13.83 2.09
N HIS A 24 6.47 -13.63 3.39
CA HIS A 24 5.34 -14.18 4.14
C HIS A 24 3.97 -13.64 3.69
N ILE A 25 3.95 -12.52 2.95
CA ILE A 25 2.73 -11.88 2.45
C ILE A 25 2.60 -12.01 0.94
N ILE A 26 3.69 -11.80 0.20
CA ILE A 26 3.64 -11.49 -1.24
C ILE A 26 4.37 -12.52 -2.12
N SER A 27 4.92 -13.60 -1.60
CA SER A 27 5.46 -14.64 -2.47
C SER A 27 4.37 -15.27 -3.35
N LYS A 28 4.77 -15.84 -4.49
CA LYS A 28 3.84 -16.31 -5.55
C LYS A 28 2.80 -17.33 -5.08
N ASP A 29 3.08 -18.07 -4.02
CA ASP A 29 2.17 -19.03 -3.41
C ASP A 29 1.14 -18.41 -2.46
N LYS A 30 1.31 -17.13 -2.09
CA LYS A 30 0.46 -16.45 -1.12
C LYS A 30 -0.83 -15.89 -1.75
N ALA A 31 -1.87 -15.83 -0.93
CA ALA A 31 -3.20 -15.37 -1.34
C ALA A 31 -3.17 -13.94 -1.91
N LEU A 32 -2.44 -13.02 -1.26
CA LEU A 32 -2.38 -11.63 -1.72
C LEU A 32 -1.76 -11.51 -3.11
N TYR A 33 -0.68 -12.24 -3.40
CA TYR A 33 -0.08 -12.26 -4.73
C TYR A 33 -1.10 -12.68 -5.80
N LYS A 34 -1.84 -13.75 -5.52
CA LYS A 34 -2.86 -14.27 -6.43
C LYS A 34 -4.00 -13.28 -6.66
N LEU A 35 -4.48 -12.64 -5.60
CA LEU A 35 -5.51 -11.60 -5.67
C LEU A 35 -5.05 -10.41 -6.53
N ILE A 36 -3.82 -9.97 -6.37
CA ILE A 36 -3.26 -8.89 -7.19
C ILE A 36 -3.20 -9.30 -8.66
N LYS A 37 -2.72 -10.48 -8.96
CA LYS A 37 -2.65 -11.00 -10.34
C LYS A 37 -4.03 -11.18 -10.98
N GLN A 38 -5.03 -11.51 -10.20
CA GLN A 38 -6.43 -11.61 -10.64
C GLN A 38 -7.13 -10.24 -10.71
N LYS A 39 -6.47 -9.17 -10.26
CA LYS A 39 -7.04 -7.81 -10.17
C LYS A 39 -8.28 -7.73 -9.28
N ASP A 40 -8.37 -8.59 -8.30
CA ASP A 40 -9.44 -8.66 -7.29
C ASP A 40 -8.88 -8.25 -5.93
N ILE A 41 -8.77 -6.93 -5.73
CA ILE A 41 -8.11 -6.35 -4.56
C ILE A 41 -9.14 -6.03 -3.48
N PRO A 42 -9.05 -6.68 -2.31
CA PRO A 42 -9.81 -6.26 -1.14
C PRO A 42 -9.23 -4.97 -0.54
N HIS A 43 -9.92 -4.39 0.42
CA HIS A 43 -9.31 -3.35 1.25
C HIS A 43 -8.19 -3.96 2.09
N LEU A 44 -7.05 -3.25 2.19
CA LEU A 44 -5.85 -3.75 2.81
C LEU A 44 -5.33 -2.75 3.86
N PHE A 45 -4.85 -3.27 4.97
CA PHE A 45 -4.05 -2.48 5.91
C PHE A 45 -2.70 -3.14 6.12
N PHE A 46 -1.65 -2.36 5.87
CA PHE A 46 -0.26 -2.75 6.09
C PHE A 46 0.26 -2.06 7.35
N TYR A 47 0.80 -2.81 8.28
CA TYR A 47 1.38 -2.22 9.49
C TYR A 47 2.76 -2.79 9.79
N GLY A 48 3.57 -2.01 10.46
CA GLY A 48 4.94 -2.34 10.79
C GLY A 48 5.86 -1.13 10.77
N LYS A 49 7.12 -1.35 11.03
CA LYS A 49 8.14 -0.29 11.11
C LYS A 49 8.24 0.49 9.79
N PRO A 50 8.62 1.79 9.85
CA PRO A 50 8.90 2.57 8.66
C PRO A 50 9.97 1.93 7.77
N GLY A 51 9.90 2.19 6.46
CA GLY A 51 10.92 1.73 5.51
C GLY A 51 10.83 0.24 5.16
N THR A 52 9.70 -0.42 5.42
CA THR A 52 9.47 -1.84 5.11
C THR A 52 8.75 -2.09 3.79
N GLY A 53 8.41 -1.06 3.02
CA GLY A 53 7.86 -1.19 1.68
C GLY A 53 6.35 -1.03 1.56
N LYS A 54 5.64 -0.55 2.59
CA LYS A 54 4.17 -0.40 2.59
C LYS A 54 3.66 0.50 1.46
N THR A 55 4.22 1.69 1.33
CA THR A 55 3.87 2.64 0.25
C THR A 55 4.24 2.09 -1.12
N THR A 56 5.40 1.49 -1.22
CA THR A 56 5.89 0.90 -2.47
C THR A 56 4.96 -0.21 -2.97
N LEU A 57 4.54 -1.11 -2.09
CA LEU A 57 3.62 -2.19 -2.47
C LEU A 57 2.26 -1.64 -2.91
N ALA A 58 1.72 -0.62 -2.25
CA ALA A 58 0.46 0.00 -2.66
C ALA A 58 0.54 0.60 -4.07
N LYS A 59 1.63 1.28 -4.42
CA LYS A 59 1.87 1.79 -5.78
C LYS A 59 1.99 0.67 -6.82
N ILE A 60 2.67 -0.40 -6.47
CA ILE A 60 2.79 -1.59 -7.34
C ILE A 60 1.41 -2.18 -7.60
N ILE A 61 0.59 -2.34 -6.58
CA ILE A 61 -0.79 -2.85 -6.70
C ILE A 61 -1.60 -1.98 -7.66
N ALA A 62 -1.58 -0.65 -7.48
CA ALA A 62 -2.30 0.27 -8.37
C ALA A 62 -1.87 0.12 -9.83
N ARG A 63 -0.58 -0.07 -10.06
CA ARG A 63 -0.02 -0.26 -11.40
C ARG A 63 -0.41 -1.62 -12.00
N GLU A 64 -0.35 -2.69 -11.22
CA GLU A 64 -0.74 -4.05 -11.66
C GLU A 64 -2.22 -4.13 -12.05
N ILE A 65 -3.09 -3.43 -11.35
CA ILE A 65 -4.53 -3.40 -11.68
C ILE A 65 -4.91 -2.27 -12.63
N ASN A 66 -3.93 -1.46 -13.07
CA ASN A 66 -4.10 -0.34 -13.99
C ASN A 66 -5.18 0.66 -13.53
N THR A 67 -5.05 1.14 -12.30
CA THR A 67 -5.95 2.15 -11.74
C THR A 67 -5.20 3.38 -11.26
N ASP A 68 -5.93 4.48 -11.09
CA ASP A 68 -5.38 5.72 -10.55
C ASP A 68 -5.08 5.58 -9.06
N TYR A 69 -3.94 6.11 -8.66
CA TYR A 69 -3.42 6.08 -7.30
C TYR A 69 -3.48 7.47 -6.67
N PHE A 70 -4.08 7.56 -5.47
CA PHE A 70 -4.16 8.78 -4.68
C PHE A 70 -3.53 8.55 -3.31
N TYR A 71 -2.59 9.40 -2.94
CA TYR A 71 -1.93 9.39 -1.65
C TYR A 71 -2.53 10.43 -0.72
N PHE A 72 -2.89 10.01 0.50
CA PHE A 72 -3.27 10.88 1.60
C PHE A 72 -2.51 10.49 2.87
N ASN A 73 -2.24 11.48 3.71
CA ASN A 73 -1.76 11.24 5.06
C ASN A 73 -2.89 11.57 6.06
N ALA A 74 -3.19 10.65 6.97
CA ALA A 74 -4.29 10.80 7.91
C ALA A 74 -4.15 12.02 8.82
N THR A 75 -2.92 12.51 9.06
CA THR A 75 -2.67 13.70 9.87
C THR A 75 -3.05 15.02 9.20
N SER A 76 -3.14 15.03 7.87
CA SER A 76 -3.43 16.22 7.06
C SER A 76 -4.64 16.07 6.12
N ILE A 77 -5.22 14.89 6.06
CA ILE A 77 -6.34 14.59 5.17
C ILE A 77 -7.59 15.43 5.53
N LYS A 78 -8.21 15.98 4.48
CA LYS A 78 -9.50 16.66 4.61
C LYS A 78 -10.58 15.79 3.97
N ILE A 79 -11.73 15.70 4.64
CA ILE A 79 -12.89 14.95 4.14
C ILE A 79 -13.30 15.43 2.74
N GLU A 80 -13.19 16.72 2.48
CA GLU A 80 -13.50 17.34 1.18
C GLU A 80 -12.60 16.80 0.05
N ASP A 81 -11.33 16.54 0.32
CA ASP A 81 -10.40 16.00 -0.66
C ASP A 81 -10.76 14.56 -1.02
N LEU A 82 -11.15 13.76 -0.05
CA LEU A 82 -11.68 12.42 -0.28
C LEU A 82 -12.96 12.46 -1.13
N ARG A 83 -13.90 13.34 -0.79
CA ARG A 83 -15.15 13.49 -1.54
C ARG A 83 -14.91 13.88 -2.99
N LYS A 84 -13.95 14.77 -3.28
CA LYS A 84 -13.58 15.13 -4.65
C LYS A 84 -13.12 13.93 -5.46
N VAL A 85 -12.32 13.05 -4.88
CA VAL A 85 -11.90 11.81 -5.55
C VAL A 85 -13.12 10.93 -5.84
N PHE A 86 -13.98 10.70 -4.84
CA PHE A 86 -15.18 9.87 -5.03
C PHE A 86 -16.14 10.42 -6.07
N ASP A 87 -16.39 11.72 -6.07
CA ASP A 87 -17.26 12.37 -7.05
C ASP A 87 -16.72 12.21 -8.47
N LYS A 88 -15.40 12.30 -8.66
CA LYS A 88 -14.74 12.08 -9.94
C LYS A 88 -14.98 10.68 -10.51
N TYR A 89 -15.02 9.66 -9.65
CA TYR A 89 -15.16 8.25 -10.05
C TYR A 89 -16.58 7.71 -9.90
N LYS A 90 -17.52 8.52 -9.45
CA LYS A 90 -18.92 8.12 -9.28
C LYS A 90 -19.51 7.66 -10.61
N GLY A 91 -20.01 6.42 -10.62
CA GLY A 91 -20.53 5.81 -11.83
C GLY A 91 -19.48 5.27 -12.79
N SER A 92 -18.19 5.41 -12.48
CA SER A 92 -17.11 4.81 -13.26
C SER A 92 -17.00 3.31 -13.00
N LEU A 93 -16.65 2.55 -14.02
CA LEU A 93 -16.28 1.14 -13.88
C LEU A 93 -14.89 0.95 -13.25
N ILE A 94 -14.04 1.99 -13.33
CA ILE A 94 -12.71 1.99 -12.75
C ILE A 94 -12.82 2.47 -11.30
N LYS A 95 -12.32 1.68 -10.37
CA LYS A 95 -12.23 2.04 -8.95
C LYS A 95 -10.87 2.64 -8.67
N PRO A 96 -10.77 3.86 -8.12
CA PRO A 96 -9.48 4.43 -7.74
C PRO A 96 -8.89 3.66 -6.54
N LEU A 97 -7.56 3.63 -6.46
CA LEU A 97 -6.87 3.16 -5.28
C LEU A 97 -6.47 4.36 -4.42
N ILE A 98 -6.98 4.40 -3.21
CA ILE A 98 -6.68 5.43 -2.23
C ILE A 98 -5.79 4.84 -1.16
N PHE A 99 -4.58 5.37 -1.07
CA PHE A 99 -3.62 5.03 -0.04
C PHE A 99 -3.66 6.08 1.07
N ILE A 100 -3.89 5.63 2.30
CA ILE A 100 -3.90 6.48 3.49
C ILE A 100 -2.73 6.10 4.38
N ASP A 101 -1.73 6.98 4.42
CA ASP A 101 -0.59 6.81 5.31
C ASP A 101 -0.95 7.24 6.73
N GLU A 102 -0.27 6.67 7.71
CA GLU A 102 -0.54 6.87 9.13
C GLU A 102 -2.03 6.70 9.50
N VAL A 103 -2.66 5.66 8.95
CA VAL A 103 -4.10 5.42 9.04
C VAL A 103 -4.60 5.33 10.49
N HIS A 104 -3.73 4.97 11.45
CA HIS A 104 -4.02 4.97 12.89
C HIS A 104 -4.34 6.37 13.45
N ARG A 105 -4.03 7.43 12.71
CA ARG A 105 -4.33 8.83 13.06
C ARG A 105 -5.69 9.31 12.58
N LEU A 106 -6.45 8.50 11.84
CA LEU A 106 -7.79 8.87 11.44
C LEU A 106 -8.69 9.11 12.66
N SER A 107 -9.37 10.25 12.68
CA SER A 107 -10.40 10.52 13.67
C SER A 107 -11.60 9.59 13.48
N LYS A 108 -12.42 9.45 14.52
CA LYS A 108 -13.65 8.67 14.42
C LYS A 108 -14.57 9.18 13.31
N THR A 109 -14.70 10.49 13.16
CA THR A 109 -15.51 11.12 12.10
C THR A 109 -14.95 10.79 10.70
N GLN A 110 -13.62 10.82 10.52
CA GLN A 110 -13.00 10.44 9.27
C GLN A 110 -13.22 8.95 8.94
N GLN A 111 -13.16 8.09 9.95
CA GLN A 111 -13.47 6.66 9.80
C GLN A 111 -14.93 6.42 9.40
N GLU A 112 -15.86 7.18 9.96
CA GLU A 112 -17.28 7.12 9.62
C GLU A 112 -17.55 7.53 8.16
N VAL A 113 -16.80 8.49 7.63
CA VAL A 113 -16.86 8.87 6.21
C VAL A 113 -16.29 7.78 5.31
N LEU A 114 -15.22 7.13 5.75
CA LEU A 114 -14.54 6.09 4.98
C LEU A 114 -15.38 4.80 4.88
N LEU A 115 -16.11 4.47 5.92
CA LEU A 115 -16.82 3.20 6.03
C LEU A 115 -17.83 2.93 4.90
N PRO A 116 -18.73 3.85 4.51
CA PRO A 116 -19.64 3.61 3.38
C PRO A 116 -18.91 3.36 2.05
N ILE A 117 -17.78 4.01 1.85
CA ILE A 117 -16.95 3.85 0.66
C ILE A 117 -16.38 2.45 0.59
N MET A 118 -15.94 1.91 1.72
CA MET A 118 -15.46 0.54 1.83
C MET A 118 -16.60 -0.48 1.68
N GLU A 119 -17.74 -0.23 2.28
CA GLU A 119 -18.92 -1.09 2.19
C GLU A 119 -19.44 -1.21 0.75
N ASN A 120 -19.53 -0.11 0.04
CA ASN A 120 -19.99 -0.04 -1.34
C ASN A 120 -18.90 -0.39 -2.36
N TYR A 121 -17.65 -0.51 -1.91
CA TYR A 121 -16.49 -0.69 -2.77
C TYR A 121 -16.38 0.39 -3.86
N ASP A 122 -16.61 1.64 -3.48
CA ASP A 122 -16.50 2.80 -4.39
C ASP A 122 -15.05 3.14 -4.71
N ALA A 123 -14.12 2.72 -3.87
CA ALA A 123 -12.69 2.81 -4.05
C ALA A 123 -12.00 1.61 -3.37
N ILE A 124 -10.78 1.31 -3.78
CA ILE A 124 -9.90 0.38 -3.08
C ILE A 124 -9.15 1.18 -2.02
N ILE A 125 -9.30 0.81 -0.76
CA ILE A 125 -8.62 1.47 0.34
C ILE A 125 -7.44 0.62 0.78
N ILE A 126 -6.25 1.22 0.74
CA ILE A 126 -5.03 0.64 1.33
C ILE A 126 -4.52 1.62 2.38
N GLY A 127 -4.45 1.19 3.62
CA GLY A 127 -3.91 1.98 4.72
C GLY A 127 -2.56 1.46 5.17
N ALA A 128 -1.69 2.37 5.59
CA ALA A 128 -0.42 2.03 6.23
C ALA A 128 -0.35 2.61 7.63
N SER A 129 0.23 1.86 8.55
CA SER A 129 0.38 2.23 9.94
C SER A 129 1.68 1.67 10.52
N THR A 130 2.22 2.37 11.51
CA THR A 130 3.28 1.81 12.38
C THR A 130 2.71 0.95 13.51
N GLU A 131 1.42 1.11 13.80
CA GLU A 131 0.69 0.38 14.84
C GLU A 131 -0.31 -0.59 14.20
N ASN A 132 -0.63 -1.68 14.89
CA ASN A 132 -1.63 -2.62 14.42
C ASN A 132 -3.01 -1.94 14.34
N PRO A 133 -3.61 -1.79 13.16
CA PRO A 133 -4.89 -1.11 12.97
C PRO A 133 -6.05 -1.74 13.74
N PHE A 134 -5.96 -3.02 14.08
CA PHE A 134 -6.96 -3.70 14.89
C PHE A 134 -7.23 -2.99 16.22
N PHE A 135 -6.20 -2.35 16.81
CA PHE A 135 -6.31 -1.64 18.07
C PHE A 135 -6.63 -0.15 17.94
N THR A 136 -6.53 0.41 16.75
CA THR A 136 -6.63 1.86 16.52
C THR A 136 -7.82 2.25 15.65
N LEU A 137 -8.29 1.35 14.79
CA LEU A 137 -9.44 1.57 13.92
C LEU A 137 -10.69 0.87 14.46
N THR A 138 -11.85 1.32 14.02
CA THR A 138 -13.13 0.70 14.40
C THR A 138 -13.20 -0.73 13.88
N SER A 139 -13.91 -1.58 14.60
CA SER A 139 -14.14 -2.97 14.20
C SER A 139 -14.85 -3.09 12.85
N ALA A 140 -15.73 -2.13 12.53
CA ALA A 140 -16.44 -2.09 11.25
C ALA A 140 -15.48 -1.93 10.06
N ILE A 141 -14.45 -1.10 10.18
CA ILE A 141 -13.40 -0.95 9.17
C ILE A 141 -12.52 -2.18 9.10
N CYS A 142 -12.04 -2.67 10.23
CA CYS A 142 -11.16 -3.83 10.28
C CYS A 142 -11.81 -5.10 9.72
N SER A 143 -13.11 -5.31 9.96
CA SER A 143 -13.84 -6.48 9.46
C SER A 143 -14.02 -6.51 7.94
N ARG A 144 -13.85 -5.37 7.27
CA ARG A 144 -13.93 -5.21 5.80
C ARG A 144 -12.57 -5.21 5.11
N SER A 145 -11.51 -5.54 5.83
CA SER A 145 -10.14 -5.40 5.37
C SER A 145 -9.33 -6.65 5.68
N LEU A 146 -8.27 -6.85 4.93
CA LEU A 146 -7.21 -7.79 5.30
C LEU A 146 -6.05 -7.01 5.91
N LEU A 147 -5.54 -7.49 7.04
CA LEU A 147 -4.43 -6.88 7.76
C LEU A 147 -3.16 -7.70 7.56
N TYR A 148 -2.09 -7.04 7.14
CA TYR A 148 -0.79 -7.65 6.92
C TYR A 148 0.30 -6.94 7.70
N GLU A 149 1.04 -7.69 8.49
CA GLU A 149 2.21 -7.19 9.20
C GLU A 149 3.43 -7.20 8.28
N PHE A 150 4.04 -6.02 8.10
CA PHE A 150 5.32 -5.88 7.43
C PHE A 150 6.43 -6.02 8.45
N LYS A 151 7.37 -6.91 8.15
CA LYS A 151 8.50 -7.22 9.03
C LYS A 151 9.79 -6.62 8.48
N ALA A 152 10.76 -6.42 9.36
CA ALA A 152 12.11 -6.08 8.93
C ALA A 152 12.65 -7.15 7.98
N PHE A 153 13.48 -6.75 7.02
CA PHE A 153 14.11 -7.69 6.11
C PHE A 153 14.92 -8.74 6.86
N THR A 154 14.82 -9.99 6.43
CA THR A 154 15.70 -11.07 6.88
C THR A 154 17.12 -10.87 6.32
N LYS A 155 18.11 -11.55 6.89
CA LYS A 155 19.48 -11.52 6.35
C LYS A 155 19.55 -11.99 4.89
N GLU A 156 18.73 -12.96 4.52
CA GLU A 156 18.64 -13.49 3.16
C GLU A 156 18.02 -12.47 2.21
N GLU A 157 16.94 -11.78 2.62
CA GLU A 157 16.31 -10.72 1.85
C GLU A 157 17.26 -9.55 1.62
N TYR A 158 18.04 -9.14 2.62
CA TYR A 158 19.09 -8.14 2.45
C TYR A 158 20.17 -8.57 1.46
N LYS A 159 20.57 -9.85 1.51
CA LYS A 159 21.54 -10.40 0.58
C LYS A 159 21.04 -10.36 -0.86
N ASN A 160 19.78 -10.75 -1.07
CA ASN A 160 19.13 -10.71 -2.39
C ASN A 160 18.99 -9.28 -2.91
N LEU A 161 18.61 -8.34 -2.06
CA LEU A 161 18.56 -6.93 -2.41
C LEU A 161 19.95 -6.39 -2.83
N ARG A 162 20.98 -6.78 -2.10
CA ARG A 162 22.35 -6.37 -2.41
C ARG A 162 22.83 -6.94 -3.76
N ILE A 163 22.51 -8.18 -4.05
CA ILE A 163 22.83 -8.81 -5.35
C ILE A 163 22.11 -8.06 -6.47
N PHE A 164 20.83 -7.81 -6.31
CA PHE A 164 20.03 -7.05 -7.29
C PHE A 164 20.60 -5.66 -7.55
N LEU A 165 20.99 -4.93 -6.52
CA LEU A 165 21.59 -3.59 -6.66
C LEU A 165 22.96 -3.63 -7.36
N ASN A 166 23.76 -4.65 -7.10
CA ASN A 166 25.05 -4.82 -7.76
C ASN A 166 24.89 -5.17 -9.26
N GLU A 167 23.93 -6.03 -9.60
CA GLU A 167 23.63 -6.40 -10.99
C GLU A 167 23.10 -5.20 -11.80
N GLU A 168 22.31 -4.33 -11.17
CA GLU A 168 21.83 -3.10 -11.83
C GLU A 168 22.96 -2.08 -12.03
N ASP A 169 23.89 -1.94 -11.08
CA ASP A 169 25.05 -1.07 -11.23
C ASP A 169 26.00 -1.56 -12.34
N ASP A 170 26.18 -2.87 -12.47
CA ASP A 170 27.00 -3.46 -13.55
C ASP A 170 26.37 -3.27 -14.94
N ARG A 171 25.05 -3.20 -15.05
CA ARG A 171 24.35 -2.91 -16.31
C ARG A 171 24.42 -1.43 -16.73
N LEU A 172 24.70 -0.54 -15.78
CA LEU A 172 24.77 0.90 -15.99
C LEU A 172 26.21 1.41 -16.21
N SER A 173 27.20 0.55 -15.99
CA SER A 173 28.60 0.81 -16.25
C SER A 173 28.99 0.29 -17.62
#